data_cc1ca2a0f51abd706938d3bbdc3b2423
#
_entry.id   cc1ca2a0f51abd706938d3bbdc3b2423
#
_cell.length_a   1.000
_cell.length_b   1.000
_cell.length_c   1.000
_cell.angle_alpha   90.00
_cell.angle_beta   90.00
_cell.angle_gamma   90.00
#
_symmetry.space_group_name_H-M   'P 1'
#
loop_
_entity.id
_entity.type
_entity.pdbx_description
1 polymer ?
#
loop_
_entity_poly.entity_id
_entity_poly.type
_entity_poly.pdbx_seq_one_letter_code
_entity_poly.pdbx_strand_id
1 'polypeptide(L)'
;MHYLYYVGLDVSKETFDASLVAFEDANEMAHRKFANSRKGICSCLHWVEKRHGIRLDDVIFCAEDMGSYISEMAVCASDRTLTFNFSLISPLVIKYSMGIARGKTDRVDARRIAEYAITHYRKIALYLPAEKELCQLRTWLILRAHLAKQRVAKLVLLEKLDYKEKFADVSIQRSMLQEEIAYAETHMKTIEREMKELIAADSNICRNYSC
;
A
#
# COMPACT_ATOMS: atom_id res chain seq x y z
N MET A 1 -22.49 -13.16 5.37
CA MET A 1 -23.11 -11.83 5.42
C MET A 1 -22.55 -11.03 4.26
N HIS A 2 -23.34 -10.30 3.50
CA HIS A 2 -22.88 -9.43 2.42
C HIS A 2 -23.38 -8.01 2.67
N TYR A 3 -22.66 -7.02 2.16
CA TYR A 3 -23.09 -5.63 2.21
C TYR A 3 -24.08 -5.35 1.07
N LEU A 4 -24.96 -4.39 1.26
CA LEU A 4 -25.92 -4.00 0.23
C LEU A 4 -25.28 -3.11 -0.83
N TYR A 5 -24.22 -2.38 -0.46
CA TYR A 5 -23.50 -1.46 -1.32
C TYR A 5 -22.01 -1.63 -1.19
N TYR A 6 -21.31 -1.40 -2.30
CA TYR A 6 -19.86 -1.47 -2.41
C TYR A 6 -19.34 -0.18 -2.98
N VAL A 7 -18.33 0.41 -2.33
CA VAL A 7 -17.63 1.59 -2.83
C VAL A 7 -16.22 1.20 -3.17
N GLY A 8 -15.92 1.17 -4.47
CA GLY A 8 -14.56 0.98 -4.96
C GLY A 8 -13.81 2.31 -4.92
N LEU A 9 -12.59 2.29 -4.43
CA LEU A 9 -11.73 3.44 -4.25
C LEU A 9 -10.44 3.26 -5.06
N ASP A 10 -10.26 4.07 -6.09
CA ASP A 10 -8.97 4.19 -6.78
C ASP A 10 -8.20 5.36 -6.18
N VAL A 11 -7.10 5.05 -5.47
CA VAL A 11 -6.40 6.00 -4.60
C VAL A 11 -5.07 6.41 -5.23
N SER A 12 -4.91 7.71 -5.42
CA SER A 12 -3.66 8.35 -5.82
C SER A 12 -3.07 9.19 -4.68
N LYS A 13 -1.94 9.83 -4.91
CA LYS A 13 -1.24 10.63 -3.89
C LYS A 13 -2.11 11.75 -3.32
N GLU A 14 -2.82 12.48 -4.18
CA GLU A 14 -3.55 13.70 -3.78
C GLU A 14 -5.06 13.53 -3.74
N THR A 15 -5.57 12.56 -4.51
CA THR A 15 -7.01 12.34 -4.66
C THR A 15 -7.35 10.86 -4.70
N PHE A 16 -8.63 10.56 -4.52
CA PHE A 16 -9.18 9.25 -4.84
C PHE A 16 -10.52 9.38 -5.56
N ASP A 17 -10.77 8.45 -6.46
CA ASP A 17 -12.05 8.28 -7.14
C ASP A 17 -12.87 7.23 -6.40
N ALA A 18 -14.14 7.53 -6.12
CA ALA A 18 -15.06 6.63 -5.44
C ALA A 18 -16.22 6.28 -6.37
N SER A 19 -16.46 4.98 -6.59
CA SER A 19 -17.57 4.45 -7.37
C SER A 19 -18.48 3.65 -6.45
N LEU A 20 -19.74 4.12 -6.29
CA LEU A 20 -20.78 3.48 -5.48
C LEU A 20 -21.59 2.52 -6.35
N VAL A 21 -21.65 1.25 -5.97
CA VAL A 21 -22.32 0.18 -6.72
C VAL A 21 -23.24 -0.58 -5.78
N ALA A 22 -24.46 -0.86 -6.22
CA ALA A 22 -25.39 -1.72 -5.50
C ALA A 22 -25.07 -3.20 -5.75
N PHE A 23 -25.26 -4.04 -4.72
CA PHE A 23 -24.99 -5.48 -4.80
C PHE A 23 -25.95 -6.20 -5.76
N GLU A 24 -27.24 -5.83 -5.75
CA GLU A 24 -28.29 -6.59 -6.44
C GLU A 24 -28.12 -6.63 -7.96
N ASP A 25 -27.76 -5.51 -8.56
CA ASP A 25 -27.68 -5.36 -10.03
C ASP A 25 -26.27 -5.03 -10.53
N ALA A 26 -25.32 -4.85 -9.63
CA ALA A 26 -23.94 -4.44 -9.91
C ALA A 26 -23.83 -3.17 -10.75
N ASN A 27 -24.88 -2.32 -10.74
CA ASN A 27 -24.88 -1.06 -11.46
C ASN A 27 -24.21 0.05 -10.67
N GLU A 28 -23.39 0.86 -11.35
CA GLU A 28 -22.83 2.05 -10.75
C GLU A 28 -23.93 3.09 -10.51
N MET A 29 -24.22 3.34 -9.24
CA MET A 29 -25.21 4.33 -8.82
C MET A 29 -24.66 5.75 -8.91
N ALA A 30 -23.38 5.93 -8.57
CA ALA A 30 -22.73 7.24 -8.56
C ALA A 30 -21.21 7.11 -8.52
N HIS A 31 -20.56 8.18 -9.03
CA HIS A 31 -19.12 8.35 -8.97
C HIS A 31 -18.79 9.75 -8.51
N ARG A 32 -17.72 9.89 -7.73
CA ARG A 32 -17.19 11.19 -7.31
C ARG A 32 -15.72 11.10 -6.93
N LYS A 33 -14.98 12.20 -7.22
CA LYS A 33 -13.59 12.38 -6.81
C LYS A 33 -13.50 13.18 -5.51
N PHE A 34 -12.57 12.78 -4.64
CA PHE A 34 -12.31 13.39 -3.34
C PHE A 34 -10.81 13.60 -3.13
N ALA A 35 -10.43 14.49 -2.21
CA ALA A 35 -9.04 14.64 -1.79
C ALA A 35 -8.59 13.44 -0.94
N ASN A 36 -7.38 12.95 -1.15
CA ASN A 36 -6.77 11.89 -0.31
C ASN A 36 -6.27 12.49 1.01
N SER A 37 -7.21 12.80 1.88
CA SER A 37 -7.01 13.41 3.19
C SER A 37 -8.17 13.02 4.11
N ARG A 38 -7.97 13.12 5.43
CA ARG A 38 -9.04 12.87 6.40
C ARG A 38 -10.34 13.63 6.05
N LYS A 39 -10.23 14.92 5.69
CA LYS A 39 -11.39 15.75 5.30
C LYS A 39 -12.09 15.21 4.05
N GLY A 40 -11.32 14.76 3.05
CA GLY A 40 -11.90 14.17 1.84
C GLY A 40 -12.56 12.82 2.10
N ILE A 41 -11.99 11.99 2.97
CA ILE A 41 -12.57 10.72 3.39
C ILE A 41 -13.89 10.97 4.12
N CYS A 42 -13.94 11.88 5.11
CA CYS A 42 -15.19 12.26 5.78
C CYS A 42 -16.24 12.79 4.78
N SER A 43 -15.81 13.55 3.76
CA SER A 43 -16.71 14.04 2.71
C SER A 43 -17.25 12.91 1.84
N CYS A 44 -16.47 11.86 1.60
CA CYS A 44 -16.90 10.65 0.90
C CYS A 44 -17.93 9.86 1.71
N LEU A 45 -17.69 9.63 3.00
CA LEU A 45 -18.65 8.97 3.90
C LEU A 45 -19.97 9.75 3.95
N HIS A 46 -19.89 11.06 4.12
CA HIS A 46 -21.07 11.95 4.11
C HIS A 46 -21.80 11.93 2.75
N TRP A 47 -21.07 11.86 1.64
CA TRP A 47 -21.66 11.74 0.31
C TRP A 47 -22.50 10.47 0.18
N VAL A 48 -22.00 9.33 0.62
CA VAL A 48 -22.75 8.07 0.64
C VAL A 48 -23.97 8.16 1.54
N GLU A 49 -23.77 8.63 2.79
CA GLU A 49 -24.83 8.63 3.79
C GLU A 49 -25.94 9.67 3.48
N LYS A 50 -25.57 10.94 3.26
CA LYS A 50 -26.55 12.02 3.17
C LYS A 50 -27.11 12.24 1.78
N ARG A 51 -26.29 12.03 0.74
CA ARG A 51 -26.77 12.27 -0.63
C ARG A 51 -27.50 11.06 -1.22
N HIS A 52 -27.13 9.86 -0.80
CA HIS A 52 -27.75 8.63 -1.30
C HIS A 52 -28.68 7.97 -0.29
N GLY A 53 -28.75 8.46 0.95
CA GLY A 53 -29.62 7.91 2.00
C GLY A 53 -29.21 6.51 2.48
N ILE A 54 -27.94 6.14 2.29
CA ILE A 54 -27.43 4.80 2.56
C ILE A 54 -26.75 4.79 3.93
N ARG A 55 -27.09 3.84 4.78
CA ARG A 55 -26.42 3.65 6.07
C ARG A 55 -25.01 3.10 5.86
N LEU A 56 -24.01 3.64 6.55
CA LEU A 56 -22.62 3.19 6.43
C LEU A 56 -22.43 1.73 6.88
N ASP A 57 -23.30 1.21 7.74
CA ASP A 57 -23.29 -0.20 8.14
C ASP A 57 -23.60 -1.16 6.97
N ASP A 58 -24.36 -0.69 5.98
CA ASP A 58 -24.76 -1.46 4.81
C ASP A 58 -23.75 -1.36 3.66
N VAL A 59 -22.66 -0.60 3.88
CA VAL A 59 -21.64 -0.31 2.86
C VAL A 59 -20.28 -0.88 3.25
N ILE A 60 -19.55 -1.40 2.27
CA ILE A 60 -18.13 -1.66 2.40
C ILE A 60 -17.33 -0.83 1.38
N PHE A 61 -16.29 -0.15 1.86
CA PHE A 61 -15.34 0.59 1.05
C PHE A 61 -14.14 -0.31 0.75
N CYS A 62 -13.82 -0.47 -0.52
CA CYS A 62 -12.76 -1.37 -0.98
C CYS A 62 -11.73 -0.58 -1.79
N ALA A 63 -10.46 -0.70 -1.45
CA ALA A 63 -9.36 -0.08 -2.19
C ALA A 63 -8.28 -1.09 -2.55
N GLU A 64 -7.49 -0.80 -3.59
CA GLU A 64 -6.26 -1.54 -3.85
C GLU A 64 -5.18 -1.20 -2.81
N ASP A 65 -4.42 -2.21 -2.36
CA ASP A 65 -3.24 -2.01 -1.49
C ASP A 65 -2.08 -1.43 -2.30
N MET A 66 -2.10 -0.12 -2.49
CA MET A 66 -1.09 0.65 -3.22
C MET A 66 0.02 1.24 -2.33
N GLY A 67 0.29 0.61 -1.20
CA GLY A 67 1.38 1.00 -0.31
C GLY A 67 1.12 2.33 0.41
N SER A 68 2.00 3.34 0.25
CA SER A 68 1.93 4.58 1.03
C SER A 68 0.71 5.46 0.74
N TYR A 69 0.12 5.39 -0.45
CA TYR A 69 -1.01 6.26 -0.83
C TYR A 69 -2.31 5.90 -0.10
N ILE A 70 -2.44 4.67 0.38
CA ILE A 70 -3.61 4.21 1.14
C ILE A 70 -3.53 4.54 2.63
N SER A 71 -2.41 5.10 3.12
CA SER A 71 -2.15 5.31 4.55
C SER A 71 -3.21 6.18 5.23
N GLU A 72 -3.65 7.27 4.59
CA GLU A 72 -4.71 8.14 5.14
C GLU A 72 -6.03 7.36 5.34
N MET A 73 -6.40 6.54 4.35
CA MET A 73 -7.61 5.71 4.42
C MET A 73 -7.49 4.67 5.54
N ALA A 74 -6.33 4.01 5.64
CA ALA A 74 -6.04 3.03 6.68
C ALA A 74 -6.07 3.64 8.09
N VAL A 75 -5.51 4.84 8.26
CA VAL A 75 -5.58 5.61 9.52
C VAL A 75 -7.03 5.95 9.87
N CYS A 76 -7.81 6.45 8.90
CA CYS A 76 -9.22 6.77 9.11
C CYS A 76 -10.07 5.53 9.44
N ALA A 77 -9.80 4.39 8.79
CA ALA A 77 -10.48 3.12 9.07
C ALA A 77 -10.12 2.54 10.45
N SER A 78 -8.97 2.94 11.00
CA SER A 78 -8.53 2.55 12.35
C SER A 78 -9.06 3.49 13.44
N ASP A 79 -9.59 4.64 13.07
CA ASP A 79 -10.10 5.65 13.99
C ASP A 79 -11.51 5.27 14.47
N ARG A 80 -11.63 4.99 15.75
CA ARG A 80 -12.91 4.64 16.37
C ARG A 80 -13.99 5.72 16.30
N THR A 81 -13.63 6.95 15.94
CA THR A 81 -14.58 8.05 15.73
C THR A 81 -15.21 8.06 14.34
N LEU A 82 -14.60 7.30 13.39
CA LEU A 82 -15.08 7.14 12.03
C LEU A 82 -15.47 5.67 11.82
N THR A 83 -16.75 5.35 12.01
CA THR A 83 -17.25 3.98 11.83
C THR A 83 -17.63 3.74 10.38
N PHE A 84 -16.82 2.99 9.65
CA PHE A 84 -17.14 2.49 8.31
C PHE A 84 -16.40 1.17 8.04
N ASN A 85 -16.99 0.32 7.22
CA ASN A 85 -16.38 -0.96 6.85
C ASN A 85 -15.41 -0.73 5.71
N PHE A 86 -14.15 -1.10 5.91
CA PHE A 86 -13.08 -0.92 4.94
C PHE A 86 -12.36 -2.23 4.64
N SER A 87 -11.94 -2.43 3.41
CA SER A 87 -11.16 -3.58 2.97
C SER A 87 -10.04 -3.16 2.03
N LEU A 88 -8.88 -3.79 2.17
CA LEU A 88 -7.76 -3.68 1.22
C LEU A 88 -7.70 -4.96 0.37
N ILE A 89 -7.58 -4.77 -0.93
CA ILE A 89 -7.54 -5.85 -1.92
C ILE A 89 -6.20 -5.79 -2.65
N SER A 90 -5.54 -6.94 -2.77
CA SER A 90 -4.29 -7.02 -3.52
C SER A 90 -4.49 -6.63 -4.99
N PRO A 91 -3.67 -5.72 -5.55
CA PRO A 91 -3.74 -5.33 -6.96
C PRO A 91 -3.60 -6.52 -7.92
N LEU A 92 -2.77 -7.50 -7.55
CA LEU A 92 -2.58 -8.71 -8.34
C LEU A 92 -3.87 -9.51 -8.49
N VAL A 93 -4.64 -9.61 -7.43
CA VAL A 93 -5.90 -10.39 -7.41
C VAL A 93 -6.95 -9.72 -8.31
N ILE A 94 -7.09 -8.40 -8.26
CA ILE A 94 -7.98 -7.65 -9.14
C ILE A 94 -7.55 -7.82 -10.60
N LYS A 95 -6.25 -7.64 -10.89
CA LYS A 95 -5.70 -7.79 -12.24
C LYS A 95 -5.94 -9.18 -12.84
N TYR A 96 -5.72 -10.24 -12.06
CA TYR A 96 -5.88 -11.60 -12.56
C TYR A 96 -7.34 -12.01 -12.71
N SER A 97 -8.25 -11.51 -11.88
CA SER A 97 -9.66 -11.88 -11.95
C SER A 97 -10.45 -11.14 -13.04
N MET A 98 -10.08 -9.90 -13.33
CA MET A 98 -10.82 -9.02 -14.25
C MET A 98 -10.10 -8.78 -15.59
N GLY A 99 -8.92 -9.35 -15.80
CA GLY A 99 -8.13 -9.19 -17.02
C GLY A 99 -7.59 -7.76 -17.24
N ILE A 100 -7.01 -7.53 -18.43
CA ILE A 100 -6.45 -6.22 -18.81
C ILE A 100 -7.57 -5.38 -19.42
N ALA A 101 -7.96 -4.30 -18.76
CA ALA A 101 -8.93 -3.35 -19.32
C ALA A 101 -8.28 -2.47 -20.40
N ARG A 102 -8.96 -2.30 -21.52
CA ARG A 102 -8.68 -1.24 -22.49
C ARG A 102 -9.44 0.03 -22.07
N GLY A 103 -8.75 1.18 -21.99
CA GLY A 103 -9.37 2.46 -21.61
C GLY A 103 -9.29 2.72 -20.08
N LYS A 104 -8.09 2.94 -19.55
CA LYS A 104 -7.88 3.33 -18.16
C LYS A 104 -8.37 4.76 -17.92
N THR A 105 -9.32 4.90 -16.99
CA THR A 105 -9.65 6.15 -16.30
C THR A 105 -9.84 5.81 -14.82
N ASP A 106 -9.49 6.72 -13.93
CA ASP A 106 -9.61 6.54 -12.48
C ASP A 106 -11.04 6.11 -12.07
N ARG A 107 -12.06 6.63 -12.74
CA ARG A 107 -13.46 6.20 -12.56
C ARG A 107 -13.67 4.71 -12.89
N VAL A 108 -13.12 4.24 -14.01
CA VAL A 108 -13.25 2.84 -14.43
C VAL A 108 -12.52 1.93 -13.48
N ASP A 109 -11.35 2.35 -12.99
CA ASP A 109 -10.56 1.56 -12.04
C ASP A 109 -11.26 1.50 -10.67
N ALA A 110 -11.82 2.60 -10.15
CA ALA A 110 -12.65 2.60 -8.94
C ALA A 110 -13.88 1.67 -9.08
N ARG A 111 -14.58 1.72 -10.20
CA ARG A 111 -15.71 0.82 -10.48
C ARG A 111 -15.30 -0.65 -10.49
N ARG A 112 -14.19 -0.98 -11.13
CA ARG A 112 -13.66 -2.36 -11.20
C ARG A 112 -13.34 -2.92 -9.81
N ILE A 113 -12.82 -2.09 -8.91
CA ILE A 113 -12.57 -2.50 -7.52
C ILE A 113 -13.89 -2.88 -6.85
N ALA A 114 -14.96 -2.09 -7.01
CA ALA A 114 -16.29 -2.40 -6.47
C ALA A 114 -16.87 -3.70 -7.08
N GLU A 115 -16.82 -3.85 -8.41
CA GLU A 115 -17.30 -5.04 -9.12
C GLU A 115 -16.54 -6.31 -8.69
N TYR A 116 -15.21 -6.20 -8.50
CA TYR A 116 -14.42 -7.29 -7.94
C TYR A 116 -14.91 -7.67 -6.55
N ALA A 117 -15.11 -6.68 -5.68
CA ALA A 117 -15.55 -6.91 -4.30
C ALA A 117 -16.95 -7.53 -4.24
N ILE A 118 -17.86 -7.14 -5.11
CA ILE A 118 -19.19 -7.76 -5.25
C ILE A 118 -19.07 -9.23 -5.67
N THR A 119 -18.31 -9.49 -6.73
CA THR A 119 -18.15 -10.86 -7.28
C THR A 119 -17.49 -11.79 -6.26
N HIS A 120 -16.60 -11.25 -5.42
CA HIS A 120 -15.81 -12.03 -4.46
C HIS A 120 -16.18 -11.72 -3.00
N TYR A 121 -17.39 -11.24 -2.72
CA TYR A 121 -17.80 -10.75 -1.40
C TYR A 121 -17.48 -11.71 -0.24
N ARG A 122 -17.51 -13.02 -0.48
CA ARG A 122 -17.17 -14.05 0.53
C ARG A 122 -15.68 -14.08 0.90
N LYS A 123 -14.81 -13.52 0.06
CA LYS A 123 -13.36 -13.46 0.27
C LYS A 123 -12.90 -12.08 0.76
N ILE A 124 -13.80 -11.09 0.78
CA ILE A 124 -13.48 -9.76 1.25
C ILE A 124 -13.40 -9.77 2.78
N ALA A 125 -12.22 -9.47 3.29
CA ALA A 125 -11.97 -9.33 4.72
C ALA A 125 -11.94 -7.85 5.12
N LEU A 126 -12.50 -7.54 6.29
CA LEU A 126 -12.37 -6.20 6.87
C LEU A 126 -10.88 -5.89 7.13
N TYR A 127 -10.51 -4.66 6.87
CA TYR A 127 -9.20 -4.14 7.21
C TYR A 127 -9.01 -4.16 8.73
N LEU A 128 -7.98 -4.84 9.15
CA LEU A 128 -7.51 -4.80 10.53
C LEU A 128 -6.19 -4.01 10.52
N PRO A 129 -6.10 -2.93 11.30
CA PRO A 129 -4.85 -2.18 11.39
C PRO A 129 -3.76 -3.11 11.91
N ALA A 130 -2.63 -3.12 11.21
CA ALA A 130 -1.45 -3.82 11.69
C ALA A 130 -0.93 -3.12 12.96
N GLU A 131 -0.38 -3.88 13.88
CA GLU A 131 0.31 -3.36 15.05
C GLU A 131 1.42 -2.38 14.61
N LYS A 132 1.62 -1.33 15.39
CA LYS A 132 2.58 -0.26 15.06
C LYS A 132 3.99 -0.82 14.84
N GLU A 133 4.37 -1.79 15.63
CA GLU A 133 5.64 -2.49 15.59
C GLU A 133 5.82 -3.26 14.27
N LEU A 134 4.78 -3.93 13.79
CA LEU A 134 4.80 -4.61 12.49
C LEU A 134 4.91 -3.62 11.33
N CYS A 135 4.23 -2.47 11.41
CA CYS A 135 4.37 -1.41 10.42
C CYS A 135 5.81 -0.87 10.38
N GLN A 136 6.43 -0.68 11.54
CA GLN A 136 7.81 -0.22 11.67
C GLN A 136 8.81 -1.24 11.10
N LEU A 137 8.65 -2.53 11.43
CA LEU A 137 9.46 -3.62 10.86
C LEU A 137 9.36 -3.66 9.33
N ARG A 138 8.14 -3.53 8.78
CA ARG A 138 7.92 -3.49 7.32
C ARG A 138 8.66 -2.32 6.68
N THR A 139 8.63 -1.14 7.30
CA THR A 139 9.34 0.05 6.81
C THR A 139 10.85 -0.18 6.78
N TRP A 140 11.41 -0.76 7.81
CA TRP A 140 12.84 -1.09 7.89
C TRP A 140 13.25 -2.16 6.88
N LEU A 141 12.41 -3.21 6.67
CA LEU A 141 12.66 -4.22 5.65
C LEU A 141 12.73 -3.63 4.24
N ILE A 142 11.81 -2.71 3.91
CA ILE A 142 11.80 -2.01 2.64
C ILE A 142 13.09 -1.19 2.45
N LEU A 143 13.47 -0.42 3.47
CA LEU A 143 14.69 0.40 3.43
C LEU A 143 15.95 -0.48 3.29
N ARG A 144 16.04 -1.56 4.08
CA ARG A 144 17.15 -2.53 3.99
C ARG A 144 17.25 -3.14 2.59
N ALA A 145 16.13 -3.56 2.00
CA ALA A 145 16.08 -4.13 0.65
C ALA A 145 16.54 -3.11 -0.40
N HIS A 146 16.19 -1.83 -0.24
CA HIS A 146 16.63 -0.75 -1.12
C HIS A 146 18.14 -0.54 -1.03
N LEU A 147 18.70 -0.46 0.18
CA LEU A 147 20.13 -0.35 0.41
C LEU A 147 20.90 -1.54 -0.16
N ALA A 148 20.39 -2.76 0.00
CA ALA A 148 21.00 -3.96 -0.56
C ALA A 148 21.06 -3.91 -2.11
N LYS A 149 19.99 -3.47 -2.77
CA LYS A 149 19.97 -3.27 -4.22
C LYS A 149 20.98 -2.21 -4.66
N GLN A 150 21.06 -1.09 -3.96
CA GLN A 150 22.03 -0.04 -4.26
C GLN A 150 23.46 -0.54 -4.10
N ARG A 151 23.74 -1.28 -3.00
CA ARG A 151 25.06 -1.91 -2.78
C ARG A 151 25.46 -2.82 -3.94
N VAL A 152 24.59 -3.71 -4.38
CA VAL A 152 24.85 -4.62 -5.51
C VAL A 152 25.13 -3.84 -6.80
N ALA A 153 24.34 -2.82 -7.10
CA ALA A 153 24.56 -1.99 -8.28
C ALA A 153 25.94 -1.29 -8.27
N LYS A 154 26.37 -0.82 -7.09
CA LYS A 154 27.69 -0.17 -6.91
C LYS A 154 28.84 -1.17 -6.99
N LEU A 155 28.68 -2.40 -6.49
CA LEU A 155 29.68 -3.46 -6.66
C LEU A 155 29.91 -3.79 -8.14
N VAL A 156 28.82 -3.87 -8.93
CA VAL A 156 28.92 -4.10 -10.38
C VAL A 156 29.63 -2.93 -11.08
N LEU A 157 29.39 -1.69 -10.64
CA LEU A 157 30.11 -0.54 -11.17
C LEU A 157 31.60 -0.59 -10.79
N LEU A 158 31.92 -0.96 -9.57
CA LEU A 158 33.31 -1.09 -9.09
C LEU A 158 34.10 -2.13 -9.90
N GLU A 159 33.48 -3.29 -10.17
CA GLU A 159 34.06 -4.34 -11.02
C GLU A 159 34.34 -3.82 -12.45
N LYS A 160 33.46 -2.99 -13.01
CA LYS A 160 33.68 -2.37 -14.32
C LYS A 160 34.82 -1.37 -14.33
N LEU A 161 35.13 -0.72 -13.20
CA LEU A 161 36.30 0.16 -13.08
C LEU A 161 37.64 -0.60 -13.22
N ASP A 162 37.73 -1.85 -12.76
CA ASP A 162 38.92 -2.70 -12.89
C ASP A 162 39.34 -2.85 -14.36
N TYR A 163 38.37 -2.85 -15.26
CA TYR A 163 38.64 -2.89 -16.70
C TYR A 163 39.09 -1.54 -17.24
N LYS A 164 38.55 -0.43 -16.72
CA LYS A 164 38.87 0.94 -17.18
C LYS A 164 40.21 1.45 -16.65
N GLU A 165 40.63 0.95 -15.49
CA GLU A 165 41.92 1.32 -14.87
C GLU A 165 43.15 1.07 -15.80
N LYS A 166 42.97 0.15 -16.76
CA LYS A 166 44.01 -0.10 -17.79
C LYS A 166 44.20 1.06 -18.79
N PHE A 167 43.23 1.97 -18.85
CA PHE A 167 43.15 3.03 -19.87
C PHE A 167 43.02 4.44 -19.29
N ALA A 168 42.67 4.57 -18.02
CA ALA A 168 42.42 5.84 -17.36
C ALA A 168 42.62 5.75 -15.85
N ASP A 169 42.95 6.87 -15.21
CA ASP A 169 42.91 6.98 -13.76
C ASP A 169 41.46 6.97 -13.27
N VAL A 170 41.09 5.97 -12.46
CA VAL A 170 39.75 5.77 -11.89
C VAL A 170 39.76 5.83 -10.36
N SER A 171 40.85 6.32 -9.77
CA SER A 171 41.08 6.33 -8.32
C SER A 171 39.96 7.05 -7.55
N ILE A 172 39.53 8.21 -8.01
CA ILE A 172 38.48 9.00 -7.42
C ILE A 172 37.13 8.25 -7.47
N GLN A 173 36.75 7.74 -8.64
CA GLN A 173 35.53 7.00 -8.85
C GLN A 173 35.49 5.73 -7.96
N ARG A 174 36.61 5.03 -7.84
CA ARG A 174 36.78 3.87 -6.99
C ARG A 174 36.56 4.22 -5.52
N SER A 175 37.22 5.27 -5.02
CA SER A 175 37.06 5.74 -3.64
C SER A 175 35.59 6.08 -3.34
N MET A 176 34.96 6.84 -4.20
CA MET A 176 33.54 7.21 -4.04
C MET A 176 32.61 5.98 -3.97
N LEU A 177 32.79 5.00 -4.87
CA LEU A 177 31.98 3.78 -4.86
C LEU A 177 32.22 2.93 -3.61
N GLN A 178 33.48 2.83 -3.15
CA GLN A 178 33.82 2.11 -1.92
C GLN A 178 33.20 2.76 -0.68
N GLU A 179 33.23 4.08 -0.58
CA GLU A 179 32.58 4.83 0.49
C GLU A 179 31.07 4.61 0.51
N GLU A 180 30.43 4.64 -0.66
CA GLU A 180 28.98 4.42 -0.76
C GLU A 180 28.59 2.97 -0.46
N ILE A 181 29.42 1.99 -0.78
CA ILE A 181 29.23 0.59 -0.40
C ILE A 181 29.33 0.44 1.11
N ALA A 182 30.40 0.99 1.72
CA ALA A 182 30.59 0.94 3.16
C ALA A 182 29.46 1.65 3.93
N TYR A 183 28.98 2.78 3.40
CA TYR A 183 27.80 3.46 3.94
C TYR A 183 26.57 2.55 3.93
N ALA A 184 26.27 1.93 2.79
CA ALA A 184 25.11 1.03 2.68
C ALA A 184 25.21 -0.15 3.66
N GLU A 185 26.39 -0.76 3.80
CA GLU A 185 26.65 -1.87 4.72
C GLU A 185 26.45 -1.47 6.19
N THR A 186 26.95 -0.30 6.56
CA THR A 186 26.80 0.23 7.93
C THR A 186 25.34 0.48 8.27
N HIS A 187 24.59 1.10 7.34
CA HIS A 187 23.16 1.36 7.54
C HIS A 187 22.32 0.08 7.58
N MET A 188 22.64 -0.92 6.74
CA MET A 188 21.96 -2.22 6.83
C MET A 188 22.19 -2.90 8.19
N LYS A 189 23.40 -2.87 8.73
CA LYS A 189 23.69 -3.41 10.07
C LYS A 189 22.93 -2.67 11.16
N THR A 190 22.83 -1.34 11.07
CA THR A 190 22.05 -0.52 12.01
C THR A 190 20.58 -0.92 11.96
N ILE A 191 19.98 -1.01 10.76
CA ILE A 191 18.59 -1.43 10.58
C ILE A 191 18.36 -2.82 11.17
N GLU A 192 19.25 -3.76 10.90
CA GLU A 192 19.15 -5.14 11.43
C GLU A 192 19.20 -5.19 12.96
N ARG A 193 20.01 -4.32 13.57
CA ARG A 193 20.06 -4.20 15.04
C ARG A 193 18.72 -3.67 15.59
N GLU A 194 18.22 -2.54 15.05
CA GLU A 194 16.96 -1.94 15.46
C GLU A 194 15.77 -2.92 15.29
N MET A 195 15.77 -3.68 14.18
CA MET A 195 14.74 -4.71 13.97
C MET A 195 14.81 -5.81 15.02
N LYS A 196 16.01 -6.29 15.39
CA LYS A 196 16.19 -7.31 16.43
C LYS A 196 15.73 -6.80 17.79
N GLU A 197 16.07 -5.56 18.14
CA GLU A 197 15.65 -4.93 19.39
C GLU A 197 14.13 -4.80 19.47
N LEU A 198 13.47 -4.39 18.37
CA LEU A 198 12.02 -4.29 18.32
C LEU A 198 11.35 -5.66 18.46
N ILE A 199 11.85 -6.69 17.76
CA ILE A 199 11.34 -8.06 17.86
C ILE A 199 11.50 -8.61 19.29
N ALA A 200 12.62 -8.33 19.93
CA ALA A 200 12.88 -8.80 21.30
C ALA A 200 11.99 -8.11 22.35
N ALA A 201 11.60 -6.85 22.09
CA ALA A 201 10.75 -6.08 22.99
C ALA A 201 9.27 -6.49 22.93
N ASP A 202 8.80 -7.08 21.82
CA ASP A 202 7.42 -7.50 21.64
C ASP A 202 7.28 -9.04 21.74
N SER A 203 6.61 -9.50 22.79
CA SER A 203 6.42 -10.93 23.07
C SER A 203 5.55 -11.66 22.02
N ASN A 204 4.64 -10.96 21.34
CA ASN A 204 3.78 -11.52 20.29
C ASN A 204 4.58 -11.70 19.00
N ILE A 205 5.37 -10.69 18.64
CA ILE A 205 6.24 -10.74 17.47
C ILE A 205 7.34 -11.79 17.70
N CYS A 206 7.97 -11.80 18.88
CA CYS A 206 9.00 -12.77 19.23
C CYS A 206 8.51 -14.22 19.06
N ARG A 207 7.29 -14.52 19.51
CA ARG A 207 6.69 -15.85 19.40
C ARG A 207 6.46 -16.31 17.96
N ASN A 208 6.14 -15.37 17.06
CA ASN A 208 5.89 -15.65 15.65
C ASN A 208 7.18 -15.78 14.81
N TYR A 209 8.30 -15.27 15.29
CA TYR A 209 9.61 -15.31 14.61
C TYR A 209 10.62 -16.25 15.26
N SER A 210 10.24 -16.95 16.32
CA SER A 210 11.08 -17.95 17.03
C SER A 210 10.92 -19.35 16.44
N CYS A 211 10.90 -19.44 15.10
CA CYS A 211 11.00 -20.72 14.38
C CYS A 211 12.31 -20.83 13.66
#